data_4ad6e77ff629d7f1614d842e41ea006c
#
_entry.id   4ad6e77ff629d7f1614d842e41ea006c
#
_cell.length_a   1.000
_cell.length_b   1.000
_cell.length_c   1.000
_cell.angle_alpha   90.00
_cell.angle_beta   90.00
_cell.angle_gamma   90.00
#
_symmetry.space_group_name_H-M   'P 1'
#
loop_
_entity.id
_entity.type
_entity.pdbx_description
1 polymer ?
#
loop_
_entity_poly.entity_id
_entity_poly.type
_entity_poly.pdbx_seq_one_letter_code
_entity_poly.pdbx_strand_id
1 'polypeptide(L)'
;NGQLNTVYDQLKSKNPEVQQAAYAALSHVVVKENLPQLFTLLNESSGAQETAVQEAIIAAVSGGGDNSQQVDAVLQQMASAPENKRLLFYKVLASLGGEKSLKAVTDAFASGNEQTQKAALDALSAWVDASAAPELIKIARETKNTAFLNTAINGYLRSVREGVYPAEQKLLLLRNAMAVAQTNEQKQQILKDVEQAKCFNAIVFAGKYLDDAALQQAAANAVMNITLAGTYNGDLVKGLLNKTIEVITGGDSGYQKEGMRKYISEMKAGEGFVSMYNGTDLTGWKGLVADPIKRSKMDTKTLAAEQEKADAEARDSWKPVNGELQFMSHGNNLATVKKYGDFEMLVDWKIIDDKKGEGDAGIYLRGTPQVQIWDNARTNVGAQVGSGGLYNNQANESKPLKVADNKLDEWNTFRILMKGDRVTVY
;
A
#
# COMPACT_ATOMS: atom_id res chain seq x y z
N ASN A 1 -44.54 6.02 -3.01
CA ASN A 1 -45.06 6.01 -1.62
C ASN A 1 -46.09 4.89 -1.34
N GLY A 2 -46.93 4.45 -2.31
CA GLY A 2 -47.90 3.37 -2.05
C GLY A 2 -47.30 2.00 -1.74
N GLN A 3 -46.22 1.65 -2.40
CA GLN A 3 -45.49 0.39 -2.17
C GLN A 3 -44.84 0.33 -0.77
N LEU A 4 -44.28 1.43 -0.31
CA LEU A 4 -43.67 1.53 1.02
C LEU A 4 -44.72 1.28 2.12
N ASN A 5 -45.88 1.93 2.05
CA ASN A 5 -46.96 1.75 3.03
C ASN A 5 -47.38 0.29 3.10
N THR A 6 -47.56 -0.36 1.92
CA THR A 6 -47.92 -1.78 1.86
C THR A 6 -46.87 -2.65 2.56
N VAL A 7 -45.57 -2.39 2.34
CA VAL A 7 -44.48 -3.13 2.99
C VAL A 7 -44.51 -2.88 4.51
N TYR A 8 -44.66 -1.64 4.95
CA TYR A 8 -44.74 -1.30 6.39
C TYR A 8 -45.91 -1.97 7.10
N ASP A 9 -47.07 -2.04 6.47
CA ASP A 9 -48.22 -2.71 7.04
C ASP A 9 -47.98 -4.23 7.25
N GLN A 10 -47.24 -4.85 6.33
CA GLN A 10 -46.87 -6.25 6.41
C GLN A 10 -45.75 -6.58 7.38
N LEU A 11 -44.97 -5.61 7.86
CA LEU A 11 -43.96 -5.82 8.91
C LEU A 11 -44.61 -6.32 10.22
N LYS A 12 -45.90 -6.03 10.44
CA LYS A 12 -46.67 -6.46 11.60
C LYS A 12 -47.53 -7.70 11.33
N SER A 13 -47.35 -8.35 10.19
CA SER A 13 -48.08 -9.56 9.82
C SER A 13 -47.91 -10.66 10.86
N LYS A 14 -49.01 -11.34 11.19
CA LYS A 14 -48.97 -12.54 12.03
C LYS A 14 -48.47 -13.78 11.30
N ASN A 15 -48.40 -13.73 9.97
CA ASN A 15 -47.78 -14.78 9.16
C ASN A 15 -46.27 -14.52 9.09
N PRO A 16 -45.41 -15.42 9.63
CA PRO A 16 -43.95 -15.23 9.65
C PRO A 16 -43.34 -15.09 8.24
N GLU A 17 -43.84 -15.81 7.24
CA GLU A 17 -43.32 -15.75 5.87
C GLU A 17 -43.60 -14.37 5.23
N VAL A 18 -44.82 -13.84 5.45
CA VAL A 18 -45.21 -12.50 4.97
C VAL A 18 -44.37 -11.42 5.67
N GLN A 19 -44.21 -11.57 6.98
CA GLN A 19 -43.37 -10.63 7.75
C GLN A 19 -41.92 -10.64 7.27
N GLN A 20 -41.31 -11.80 7.10
CA GLN A 20 -39.96 -11.96 6.59
C GLN A 20 -39.78 -11.35 5.19
N ALA A 21 -40.75 -11.64 4.29
CA ALA A 21 -40.76 -11.06 2.95
C ALA A 21 -40.87 -9.52 2.97
N ALA A 22 -41.66 -8.98 3.90
CA ALA A 22 -41.79 -7.53 4.08
C ALA A 22 -40.48 -6.88 4.54
N TYR A 23 -39.78 -7.48 5.51
CA TYR A 23 -38.45 -6.99 5.94
C TYR A 23 -37.44 -7.06 4.79
N ALA A 24 -37.39 -8.12 4.03
CA ALA A 24 -36.52 -8.26 2.86
C ALA A 24 -36.82 -7.23 1.75
N ALA A 25 -38.07 -6.82 1.60
CA ALA A 25 -38.52 -5.87 0.59
C ALA A 25 -38.17 -4.42 0.96
N LEU A 26 -37.87 -4.10 2.23
CA LEU A 26 -37.62 -2.73 2.69
C LEU A 26 -36.55 -2.03 1.86
N SER A 27 -35.39 -2.66 1.65
CA SER A 27 -34.26 -2.08 0.94
C SER A 27 -34.57 -1.68 -0.51
N HIS A 28 -35.62 -2.23 -1.10
CA HIS A 28 -36.04 -1.96 -2.48
C HIS A 28 -37.05 -0.82 -2.62
N VAL A 29 -37.68 -0.38 -1.52
CA VAL A 29 -38.80 0.59 -1.55
C VAL A 29 -38.53 1.86 -0.75
N VAL A 30 -37.42 1.91 0.03
CA VAL A 30 -37.07 3.06 0.86
C VAL A 30 -36.26 4.11 0.12
N VAL A 31 -36.40 5.33 0.58
CA VAL A 31 -35.61 6.51 0.13
C VAL A 31 -35.14 7.28 1.37
N LYS A 32 -34.24 8.26 1.19
CA LYS A 32 -33.65 9.01 2.30
C LYS A 32 -34.66 9.70 3.25
N GLU A 33 -35.81 10.09 2.72
CA GLU A 33 -36.89 10.69 3.51
C GLU A 33 -37.50 9.72 4.53
N ASN A 34 -37.26 8.41 4.38
CA ASN A 34 -37.73 7.37 5.29
C ASN A 34 -36.77 7.09 6.46
N LEU A 35 -35.61 7.72 6.51
CA LEU A 35 -34.59 7.46 7.54
C LEU A 35 -35.14 7.59 8.97
N PRO A 36 -35.95 8.60 9.36
CA PRO A 36 -36.47 8.67 10.70
C PRO A 36 -37.33 7.44 11.10
N GLN A 37 -38.13 6.93 10.15
CA GLN A 37 -38.96 5.73 10.36
C GLN A 37 -38.10 4.47 10.48
N LEU A 38 -37.06 4.36 9.63
CA LEU A 38 -36.13 3.24 9.64
C LEU A 38 -35.30 3.20 10.94
N PHE A 39 -34.89 4.34 11.46
CA PHE A 39 -34.19 4.42 12.76
C PHE A 39 -35.09 3.95 13.92
N THR A 40 -36.35 4.35 13.91
CA THR A 40 -37.32 3.85 14.90
C THR A 40 -37.47 2.34 14.77
N LEU A 41 -37.65 1.84 13.57
CA LEU A 41 -37.79 0.40 13.29
C LEU A 41 -36.54 -0.38 13.72
N LEU A 42 -35.32 0.16 13.52
CA LEU A 42 -34.07 -0.47 13.94
C LEU A 42 -34.01 -0.64 15.46
N ASN A 43 -34.45 0.37 16.20
CA ASN A 43 -34.50 0.31 17.67
C ASN A 43 -35.49 -0.75 18.19
N GLU A 44 -36.58 -0.99 17.45
CA GLU A 44 -37.62 -1.94 17.80
C GLU A 44 -37.34 -3.37 17.30
N SER A 45 -36.45 -3.53 16.33
CA SER A 45 -36.14 -4.80 15.67
C SER A 45 -35.21 -5.67 16.53
N SER A 46 -35.15 -6.97 16.23
CA SER A 46 -34.24 -7.93 16.86
C SER A 46 -33.83 -9.03 15.88
N GLY A 47 -32.64 -9.59 16.05
CA GLY A 47 -32.14 -10.72 15.25
C GLY A 47 -32.09 -10.42 13.75
N ALA A 48 -32.68 -11.28 12.92
CA ALA A 48 -32.67 -11.14 11.47
C ALA A 48 -33.35 -9.85 10.95
N GLN A 49 -34.31 -9.32 11.70
CA GLN A 49 -34.98 -8.07 11.36
C GLN A 49 -34.02 -6.86 11.46
N GLU A 50 -33.08 -6.85 12.43
CA GLU A 50 -32.06 -5.80 12.54
C GLU A 50 -31.22 -5.70 11.29
N THR A 51 -30.79 -6.84 10.74
CA THR A 51 -30.02 -6.90 9.50
C THR A 51 -30.79 -6.31 8.32
N ALA A 52 -32.05 -6.71 8.16
CA ALA A 52 -32.89 -6.22 7.07
C ALA A 52 -33.14 -4.70 7.17
N VAL A 53 -33.39 -4.18 8.38
CA VAL A 53 -33.57 -2.74 8.59
C VAL A 53 -32.26 -1.99 8.38
N GLN A 54 -31.11 -2.53 8.81
CA GLN A 54 -29.80 -1.96 8.55
C GLN A 54 -29.53 -1.86 7.04
N GLU A 55 -29.84 -2.91 6.27
CA GLU A 55 -29.72 -2.90 4.80
C GLU A 55 -30.68 -1.88 4.15
N ALA A 56 -31.88 -1.72 4.69
CA ALA A 56 -32.81 -0.69 4.23
C ALA A 56 -32.29 0.73 4.51
N ILE A 57 -31.68 0.96 5.68
CA ILE A 57 -31.01 2.24 5.98
C ILE A 57 -29.87 2.49 4.99
N ILE A 58 -29.01 1.49 4.74
CA ILE A 58 -27.91 1.58 3.78
C ILE A 58 -28.47 1.93 2.38
N ALA A 59 -29.53 1.23 1.92
CA ALA A 59 -30.15 1.53 0.64
C ALA A 59 -30.70 2.97 0.58
N ALA A 60 -31.35 3.43 1.66
CA ALA A 60 -31.90 4.77 1.74
C ALA A 60 -30.82 5.89 1.70
N VAL A 61 -29.63 5.63 2.26
CA VAL A 61 -28.52 6.61 2.28
C VAL A 61 -27.62 6.51 1.04
N SER A 62 -27.62 5.42 0.30
CA SER A 62 -26.74 5.19 -0.85
C SER A 62 -27.16 5.91 -2.14
N GLY A 63 -28.10 6.84 -2.10
CA GLY A 63 -28.71 7.49 -3.26
C GLY A 63 -27.86 8.48 -4.04
N GLY A 64 -26.55 8.63 -3.74
CA GLY A 64 -25.60 9.48 -4.45
C GLY A 64 -25.64 10.97 -4.05
N GLY A 65 -24.52 11.66 -4.23
CA GLY A 65 -24.36 13.07 -3.88
C GLY A 65 -23.53 13.31 -2.63
N ASP A 66 -23.60 14.51 -2.07
CA ASP A 66 -22.96 14.84 -0.80
C ASP A 66 -23.69 14.13 0.36
N ASN A 67 -23.00 13.18 0.98
CA ASN A 67 -23.52 12.36 2.08
C ASN A 67 -23.36 13.01 3.46
N SER A 68 -22.85 14.24 3.55
CA SER A 68 -22.52 14.88 4.82
C SER A 68 -23.72 15.03 5.76
N GLN A 69 -24.89 15.38 5.24
CA GLN A 69 -26.13 15.49 6.02
C GLN A 69 -26.62 14.12 6.51
N GLN A 70 -26.52 13.10 5.69
CA GLN A 70 -26.88 11.74 6.04
C GLN A 70 -25.92 11.20 7.14
N VAL A 71 -24.63 11.46 7.03
CA VAL A 71 -23.63 11.12 8.07
C VAL A 71 -23.99 11.79 9.40
N ASP A 72 -24.29 13.09 9.40
CA ASP A 72 -24.66 13.82 10.62
C ASP A 72 -25.96 13.25 11.24
N ALA A 73 -26.96 12.93 10.42
CA ALA A 73 -28.21 12.32 10.87
C ALA A 73 -27.98 10.93 11.49
N VAL A 74 -27.16 10.09 10.85
CA VAL A 74 -26.81 8.75 11.37
C VAL A 74 -26.02 8.86 12.67
N LEU A 75 -25.05 9.76 12.78
CA LEU A 75 -24.26 10.00 13.99
C LEU A 75 -25.13 10.49 15.14
N GLN A 76 -26.05 11.41 14.89
CA GLN A 76 -27.01 11.89 15.88
C GLN A 76 -27.92 10.77 16.39
N GLN A 77 -28.46 9.94 15.48
CA GLN A 77 -29.28 8.80 15.83
C GLN A 77 -28.50 7.74 16.63
N MET A 78 -27.25 7.45 16.21
CA MET A 78 -26.38 6.53 16.93
C MET A 78 -26.09 7.00 18.36
N ALA A 79 -25.88 8.29 18.55
CA ALA A 79 -25.62 8.87 19.89
C ALA A 79 -26.82 8.69 20.85
N SER A 80 -28.06 8.77 20.34
CA SER A 80 -29.27 8.62 21.11
C SER A 80 -29.76 7.16 21.23
N ALA A 81 -29.20 6.23 20.44
CA ALA A 81 -29.60 4.83 20.45
C ALA A 81 -29.14 4.08 21.72
N PRO A 82 -29.87 3.06 22.16
CA PRO A 82 -29.43 2.14 23.21
C PRO A 82 -28.06 1.54 22.85
N GLU A 83 -27.22 1.26 23.88
CA GLU A 83 -25.84 0.80 23.67
C GLU A 83 -25.74 -0.42 22.75
N ASN A 84 -26.59 -1.41 22.95
CA ASN A 84 -26.64 -2.62 22.12
C ASN A 84 -27.06 -2.35 20.66
N LYS A 85 -27.70 -1.23 20.35
CA LYS A 85 -28.09 -0.83 18.99
C LYS A 85 -27.06 0.03 18.28
N ARG A 86 -26.18 0.72 19.03
CA ARG A 86 -25.14 1.58 18.43
C ARG A 86 -24.24 0.83 17.48
N LEU A 87 -23.93 -0.44 17.76
CA LEU A 87 -23.09 -1.30 16.93
C LEU A 87 -23.62 -1.45 15.49
N LEU A 88 -24.95 -1.40 15.34
CA LEU A 88 -25.59 -1.56 14.03
C LEU A 88 -25.33 -0.36 13.10
N PHE A 89 -25.06 0.82 13.66
CA PHE A 89 -24.78 2.02 12.86
C PHE A 89 -23.40 2.03 12.23
N TYR A 90 -22.42 1.26 12.73
CA TYR A 90 -21.07 1.24 12.16
C TYR A 90 -21.07 0.78 10.69
N LYS A 91 -21.85 -0.24 10.35
CA LYS A 91 -22.00 -0.71 8.96
C LYS A 91 -22.66 0.35 8.07
N VAL A 92 -23.62 1.09 8.59
CA VAL A 92 -24.25 2.22 7.87
C VAL A 92 -23.22 3.33 7.61
N LEU A 93 -22.43 3.71 8.63
CA LEU A 93 -21.35 4.70 8.49
C LEU A 93 -20.29 4.24 7.48
N ALA A 94 -19.96 2.95 7.49
CA ALA A 94 -19.01 2.39 6.53
C ALA A 94 -19.50 2.47 5.07
N SER A 95 -20.79 2.33 4.84
CA SER A 95 -21.40 2.47 3.49
C SER A 95 -21.53 3.93 3.04
N LEU A 96 -21.67 4.87 3.97
CA LEU A 96 -21.65 6.30 3.69
C LEU A 96 -20.24 6.82 3.41
N GLY A 97 -19.23 6.28 4.09
CA GLY A 97 -17.85 6.76 4.00
C GLY A 97 -17.66 8.14 4.63
N GLY A 98 -16.57 8.79 4.23
CA GLY A 98 -16.21 10.14 4.68
C GLY A 98 -15.50 10.20 6.03
N GLU A 99 -14.82 11.31 6.27
CA GLU A 99 -13.91 11.48 7.41
C GLU A 99 -14.62 11.38 8.78
N LYS A 100 -15.80 12.00 8.92
CA LYS A 100 -16.57 11.93 10.17
C LYS A 100 -17.01 10.51 10.51
N SER A 101 -17.48 9.76 9.49
CA SER A 101 -17.86 8.36 9.65
C SER A 101 -16.67 7.50 10.04
N LEU A 102 -15.53 7.67 9.34
CA LEU A 102 -14.31 6.94 9.60
C LEU A 102 -13.81 7.19 11.03
N LYS A 103 -13.76 8.46 11.43
CA LYS A 103 -13.36 8.84 12.80
C LYS A 103 -14.27 8.19 13.86
N ALA A 104 -15.58 8.24 13.68
CA ALA A 104 -16.51 7.66 14.64
C ALA A 104 -16.33 6.15 14.82
N VAL A 105 -16.12 5.42 13.72
CA VAL A 105 -15.91 3.96 13.75
C VAL A 105 -14.51 3.61 14.30
N THR A 106 -13.49 4.39 13.97
CA THR A 106 -12.12 4.21 14.48
C THR A 106 -12.07 4.49 15.99
N ASP A 107 -12.70 5.57 16.46
CA ASP A 107 -12.79 5.89 17.90
C ASP A 107 -13.54 4.77 18.67
N ALA A 108 -14.58 4.19 18.06
CA ALA A 108 -15.31 3.07 18.65
C ALA A 108 -14.44 1.80 18.76
N PHE A 109 -13.60 1.53 17.78
CA PHE A 109 -12.61 0.45 17.87
C PHE A 109 -11.60 0.70 18.98
N ALA A 110 -11.07 1.90 19.09
CA ALA A 110 -10.03 2.26 20.06
C ALA A 110 -10.50 2.22 21.52
N SER A 111 -11.74 2.62 21.78
CA SER A 111 -12.28 2.79 23.14
C SER A 111 -13.30 1.73 23.56
N GLY A 112 -13.73 0.87 22.64
CA GLY A 112 -14.80 -0.11 22.86
C GLY A 112 -14.37 -1.38 23.60
N ASN A 113 -15.36 -2.08 24.14
CA ASN A 113 -15.19 -3.47 24.55
C ASN A 113 -15.02 -4.39 23.34
N GLU A 114 -14.72 -5.66 23.54
CA GLU A 114 -14.45 -6.62 22.45
C GLU A 114 -15.59 -6.72 21.43
N GLN A 115 -16.86 -6.66 21.86
CA GLN A 115 -18.01 -6.69 20.96
C GLN A 115 -18.06 -5.42 20.08
N THR A 116 -17.82 -4.26 20.68
CA THR A 116 -17.74 -2.98 19.98
C THR A 116 -16.57 -2.95 19.01
N GLN A 117 -15.40 -3.41 19.44
CA GLN A 117 -14.21 -3.52 18.61
C GLN A 117 -14.46 -4.42 17.39
N LYS A 118 -15.10 -5.59 17.62
CA LYS A 118 -15.44 -6.50 16.54
C LYS A 118 -16.38 -5.83 15.53
N ALA A 119 -17.46 -5.22 15.97
CA ALA A 119 -18.43 -4.57 15.09
C ALA A 119 -17.81 -3.39 14.32
N ALA A 120 -16.97 -2.59 14.98
CA ALA A 120 -16.25 -1.49 14.35
C ALA A 120 -15.23 -2.01 13.30
N LEU A 121 -14.48 -3.06 13.62
CA LEU A 121 -13.51 -3.65 12.69
C LEU A 121 -14.20 -4.31 11.49
N ASP A 122 -15.31 -5.00 11.70
CA ASP A 122 -16.12 -5.56 10.62
C ASP A 122 -16.61 -4.43 9.67
N ALA A 123 -17.01 -3.29 10.22
CA ALA A 123 -17.39 -2.11 9.44
C ALA A 123 -16.21 -1.50 8.69
N LEU A 124 -15.05 -1.32 9.34
CA LEU A 124 -13.82 -0.84 8.68
C LEU A 124 -13.39 -1.77 7.54
N SER A 125 -13.47 -3.09 7.75
CA SER A 125 -13.11 -4.08 6.73
C SER A 125 -14.04 -4.08 5.52
N ALA A 126 -15.27 -3.58 5.67
CA ALA A 126 -16.28 -3.45 4.62
C ALA A 126 -16.48 -2.00 4.15
N TRP A 127 -15.51 -1.11 4.42
CA TRP A 127 -15.61 0.31 4.11
C TRP A 127 -15.83 0.56 2.62
N VAL A 128 -16.64 1.56 2.27
CA VAL A 128 -17.09 1.85 0.89
C VAL A 128 -15.95 2.19 -0.08
N ASP A 129 -14.84 2.69 0.43
CA ASP A 129 -13.67 3.07 -0.35
C ASP A 129 -12.35 2.68 0.36
N ALA A 130 -11.22 3.13 -0.16
CA ALA A 130 -9.90 2.79 0.40
C ALA A 130 -9.50 3.65 1.61
N SER A 131 -10.32 4.58 2.08
CA SER A 131 -9.94 5.52 3.15
C SER A 131 -9.73 4.84 4.52
N ALA A 132 -10.31 3.66 4.74
CA ALA A 132 -10.08 2.87 5.96
C ALA A 132 -8.77 2.06 5.93
N ALA A 133 -8.08 1.95 4.79
CA ALA A 133 -6.87 1.12 4.68
C ALA A 133 -5.77 1.50 5.69
N PRO A 134 -5.45 2.78 5.96
CA PRO A 134 -4.45 3.14 6.97
C PRO A 134 -4.79 2.66 8.37
N GLU A 135 -6.05 2.69 8.77
CA GLU A 135 -6.49 2.21 10.08
C GLU A 135 -6.47 0.68 10.14
N LEU A 136 -6.89 -0.01 9.07
CA LEU A 136 -6.85 -1.46 9.00
C LEU A 136 -5.43 -2.01 9.12
N ILE A 137 -4.45 -1.44 8.42
CA ILE A 137 -3.06 -1.90 8.54
C ILE A 137 -2.43 -1.55 9.89
N LYS A 138 -2.84 -0.44 10.51
CA LYS A 138 -2.45 -0.08 11.87
C LYS A 138 -2.99 -1.10 12.87
N ILE A 139 -4.30 -1.42 12.81
CA ILE A 139 -4.91 -2.45 13.65
C ILE A 139 -4.19 -3.80 13.46
N ALA A 140 -3.89 -4.19 12.23
CA ALA A 140 -3.16 -5.43 11.95
C ALA A 140 -1.75 -5.46 12.58
N ARG A 141 -1.05 -4.33 12.66
CA ARG A 141 0.28 -4.22 13.30
C ARG A 141 0.20 -4.30 14.82
N GLU A 142 -0.83 -3.73 15.42
CA GLU A 142 -0.93 -3.51 16.88
C GLU A 142 -1.69 -4.63 17.60
N THR A 143 -2.61 -5.33 16.91
CA THR A 143 -3.47 -6.32 17.56
C THR A 143 -2.73 -7.61 17.91
N LYS A 144 -3.05 -8.14 19.09
CA LYS A 144 -2.65 -9.50 19.51
C LYS A 144 -3.77 -10.53 19.31
N ASN A 145 -4.96 -10.07 18.92
CA ASN A 145 -6.10 -10.93 18.66
C ASN A 145 -6.04 -11.46 17.22
N THR A 146 -5.86 -12.76 17.06
CA THR A 146 -5.74 -13.41 15.74
C THR A 146 -6.98 -13.22 14.85
N ALA A 147 -8.19 -13.20 15.45
CA ALA A 147 -9.40 -12.95 14.68
C ALA A 147 -9.44 -11.51 14.15
N PHE A 148 -9.03 -10.54 14.96
CA PHE A 148 -8.93 -9.14 14.54
C PHE A 148 -7.85 -8.96 13.47
N LEU A 149 -6.70 -9.62 13.63
CA LEU A 149 -5.64 -9.61 12.60
C LEU A 149 -6.18 -10.10 11.26
N ASN A 150 -6.87 -11.24 11.25
CA ASN A 150 -7.45 -11.80 10.03
C ASN A 150 -8.46 -10.84 9.38
N THR A 151 -9.37 -10.27 10.16
CA THR A 151 -10.36 -9.30 9.66
C THR A 151 -9.68 -8.06 9.10
N ALA A 152 -8.70 -7.51 9.82
CA ALA A 152 -7.98 -6.31 9.42
C ALA A 152 -7.18 -6.53 8.12
N ILE A 153 -6.43 -7.64 8.01
CA ILE A 153 -5.68 -7.97 6.78
C ILE A 153 -6.63 -8.16 5.60
N ASN A 154 -7.73 -8.90 5.77
CA ASN A 154 -8.68 -9.14 4.69
C ASN A 154 -9.35 -7.85 4.21
N GLY A 155 -9.77 -6.99 5.13
CA GLY A 155 -10.31 -5.67 4.81
C GLY A 155 -9.29 -4.77 4.12
N TYR A 156 -8.05 -4.77 4.58
CA TYR A 156 -6.95 -4.04 3.96
C TYR A 156 -6.69 -4.52 2.53
N LEU A 157 -6.54 -5.83 2.32
CA LEU A 157 -6.33 -6.40 0.99
C LEU A 157 -7.48 -6.11 0.04
N ARG A 158 -8.74 -6.14 0.54
CA ARG A 158 -9.90 -5.73 -0.26
C ARG A 158 -9.75 -4.27 -0.70
N SER A 159 -9.43 -3.36 0.23
CA SER A 159 -9.22 -1.94 -0.09
C SER A 159 -8.09 -1.72 -1.12
N VAL A 160 -7.02 -2.52 -1.05
CA VAL A 160 -5.91 -2.46 -2.02
C VAL A 160 -6.34 -2.98 -3.40
N ARG A 161 -7.16 -4.04 -3.46
CA ARG A 161 -7.68 -4.58 -4.74
C ARG A 161 -8.62 -3.60 -5.42
N GLU A 162 -9.55 -3.02 -4.68
CA GLU A 162 -10.61 -2.14 -5.19
C GLU A 162 -10.12 -0.71 -5.43
N GLY A 163 -9.08 -0.28 -4.71
CA GLY A 163 -8.51 1.05 -4.84
C GLY A 163 -7.77 1.28 -6.16
N VAL A 164 -7.86 2.51 -6.64
CA VAL A 164 -7.13 2.96 -7.85
C VAL A 164 -5.75 3.48 -7.46
N TYR A 165 -4.75 2.63 -7.58
CA TYR A 165 -3.36 2.94 -7.24
C TYR A 165 -2.45 2.72 -8.45
N PRO A 166 -1.37 3.52 -8.62
CA PRO A 166 -0.24 3.16 -9.46
C PRO A 166 0.31 1.78 -9.07
N ALA A 167 0.89 1.06 -10.03
CA ALA A 167 1.37 -0.31 -9.81
C ALA A 167 2.39 -0.40 -8.65
N GLU A 168 3.34 0.53 -8.60
CA GLU A 168 4.35 0.61 -7.55
C GLU A 168 3.74 0.90 -6.17
N GLN A 169 2.76 1.81 -6.11
CA GLN A 169 2.04 2.10 -4.87
C GLN A 169 1.24 0.87 -4.39
N LYS A 170 0.57 0.17 -5.31
CA LYS A 170 -0.15 -1.07 -4.99
C LYS A 170 0.81 -2.11 -4.39
N LEU A 171 2.00 -2.25 -4.96
CA LEU A 171 3.03 -3.14 -4.43
C LEU A 171 3.46 -2.75 -3.01
N LEU A 172 3.69 -1.46 -2.74
CA LEU A 172 4.06 -0.99 -1.40
C LEU A 172 2.98 -1.33 -0.36
N LEU A 173 1.70 -1.15 -0.71
CA LEU A 173 0.59 -1.52 0.16
C LEU A 173 0.57 -3.04 0.43
N LEU A 174 0.80 -3.88 -0.58
CA LEU A 174 0.88 -5.33 -0.42
C LEU A 174 2.11 -5.76 0.41
N ARG A 175 3.24 -5.06 0.30
CA ARG A 175 4.41 -5.28 1.16
C ARG A 175 4.11 -4.95 2.62
N ASN A 176 3.33 -3.91 2.90
CA ASN A 176 2.85 -3.61 4.25
C ASN A 176 2.00 -4.75 4.83
N ALA A 177 1.10 -5.33 4.02
CA ALA A 177 0.33 -6.50 4.43
C ALA A 177 1.24 -7.72 4.70
N MET A 178 2.22 -7.96 3.82
CA MET A 178 3.16 -9.07 3.98
C MET A 178 3.97 -8.97 5.29
N ALA A 179 4.33 -7.75 5.70
CA ALA A 179 5.10 -7.51 6.93
C ALA A 179 4.32 -7.84 8.22
N VAL A 180 2.98 -7.83 8.17
CA VAL A 180 2.12 -8.14 9.32
C VAL A 180 1.47 -9.53 9.24
N ALA A 181 1.53 -10.19 8.08
CA ALA A 181 0.97 -11.51 7.86
C ALA A 181 1.67 -12.58 8.71
N GLN A 182 0.90 -13.37 9.45
CA GLN A 182 1.41 -14.39 10.37
C GLN A 182 1.26 -15.81 9.82
N THR A 183 0.27 -16.05 8.93
CA THR A 183 0.01 -17.41 8.40
C THR A 183 0.41 -17.52 6.93
N ASN A 184 0.66 -18.77 6.49
CA ASN A 184 0.99 -19.03 5.10
C ASN A 184 -0.18 -18.70 4.16
N GLU A 185 -1.41 -18.91 4.60
CA GLU A 185 -2.63 -18.58 3.83
C GLU A 185 -2.72 -17.08 3.57
N GLN A 186 -2.44 -16.24 4.58
CA GLN A 186 -2.40 -14.79 4.42
C GLN A 186 -1.31 -14.39 3.40
N LYS A 187 -0.10 -14.95 3.54
CA LYS A 187 1.03 -14.66 2.64
C LYS A 187 0.77 -15.13 1.21
N GLN A 188 0.18 -16.30 1.03
CA GLN A 188 -0.23 -16.82 -0.28
C GLN A 188 -1.28 -15.91 -0.95
N GLN A 189 -2.27 -15.42 -0.18
CA GLN A 189 -3.26 -14.49 -0.70
C GLN A 189 -2.61 -13.17 -1.10
N ILE A 190 -1.68 -12.63 -0.31
CA ILE A 190 -0.93 -11.42 -0.65
C ILE A 190 -0.12 -11.62 -1.94
N LEU A 191 0.58 -12.74 -2.10
CA LEU A 191 1.33 -13.05 -3.32
C LEU A 191 0.42 -13.14 -4.55
N LYS A 192 -0.79 -13.69 -4.39
CA LYS A 192 -1.80 -13.67 -5.45
C LYS A 192 -2.23 -12.24 -5.80
N ASP A 193 -2.41 -11.38 -4.81
CA ASP A 193 -2.78 -9.98 -5.03
C ASP A 193 -1.62 -9.17 -5.68
N VAL A 194 -0.35 -9.57 -5.45
CA VAL A 194 0.85 -8.98 -6.10
C VAL A 194 0.78 -9.08 -7.63
N GLU A 195 0.10 -10.08 -8.17
CA GLU A 195 -0.11 -10.20 -9.63
C GLU A 195 -0.81 -8.97 -10.23
N GLN A 196 -1.59 -8.23 -9.44
CA GLN A 196 -2.27 -7.02 -9.88
C GLN A 196 -1.36 -5.79 -9.92
N ALA A 197 -0.22 -5.83 -9.24
CA ALA A 197 0.76 -4.76 -9.20
C ALA A 197 1.73 -4.76 -10.38
N LYS A 198 1.32 -5.12 -11.56
CA LYS A 198 2.00 -5.28 -12.85
C LYS A 198 3.22 -4.37 -13.09
N CYS A 199 4.22 -4.40 -12.20
CA CYS A 199 5.46 -3.64 -12.30
C CYS A 199 6.68 -4.54 -12.08
N PHE A 200 7.86 -4.08 -12.49
CA PHE A 200 9.10 -4.83 -12.36
C PHE A 200 9.40 -5.23 -10.90
N ASN A 201 9.22 -4.29 -9.97
CA ASN A 201 9.47 -4.54 -8.55
C ASN A 201 8.58 -5.64 -7.97
N ALA A 202 7.38 -5.86 -8.54
CA ALA A 202 6.50 -6.95 -8.12
C ALA A 202 7.07 -8.33 -8.49
N ILE A 203 7.74 -8.45 -9.64
CA ILE A 203 8.46 -9.68 -10.03
C ILE A 203 9.57 -9.98 -9.03
N VAL A 204 10.38 -8.96 -8.71
CA VAL A 204 11.49 -9.09 -7.74
C VAL A 204 10.98 -9.42 -6.35
N PHE A 205 9.89 -8.79 -5.92
CA PHE A 205 9.28 -9.03 -4.62
C PHE A 205 8.76 -10.47 -4.50
N ALA A 206 7.96 -10.93 -5.47
CA ALA A 206 7.45 -12.30 -5.49
C ALA A 206 8.59 -13.32 -5.57
N GLY A 207 9.63 -13.02 -6.35
CA GLY A 207 10.82 -13.85 -6.51
C GLY A 207 11.52 -14.22 -5.21
N LYS A 208 11.43 -13.39 -4.16
CA LYS A 208 12.02 -13.66 -2.84
C LYS A 208 11.43 -14.88 -2.14
N TYR A 209 10.24 -15.31 -2.54
CA TYR A 209 9.49 -16.40 -1.92
C TYR A 209 9.53 -17.71 -2.72
N LEU A 210 10.29 -17.78 -3.82
CA LEU A 210 10.42 -18.99 -4.63
C LEU A 210 11.16 -20.14 -3.92
N ASP A 211 11.95 -19.83 -2.88
CA ASP A 211 12.65 -20.83 -2.04
C ASP A 211 11.84 -21.30 -0.82
N ASP A 212 10.74 -20.64 -0.53
CA ASP A 212 9.86 -21.01 0.59
C ASP A 212 8.86 -22.07 0.12
N ALA A 213 9.00 -23.30 0.59
CA ALA A 213 8.15 -24.42 0.17
C ALA A 213 6.64 -24.18 0.39
N ALA A 214 6.26 -23.36 1.38
CA ALA A 214 4.87 -23.02 1.66
C ALA A 214 4.32 -21.92 0.71
N LEU A 215 5.20 -21.08 0.17
CA LEU A 215 4.83 -19.91 -0.62
C LEU A 215 5.23 -20.00 -2.09
N GLN A 216 6.14 -20.91 -2.43
CA GLN A 216 6.76 -21.02 -3.76
C GLN A 216 5.76 -21.12 -4.91
N GLN A 217 4.63 -21.81 -4.74
CA GLN A 217 3.63 -21.93 -5.81
C GLN A 217 2.92 -20.59 -6.08
N ALA A 218 2.53 -19.86 -5.03
CA ALA A 218 1.92 -18.54 -5.18
C ALA A 218 2.93 -17.52 -5.75
N ALA A 219 4.17 -17.58 -5.28
CA ALA A 219 5.26 -16.76 -5.80
C ALA A 219 5.56 -17.05 -7.27
N ALA A 220 5.62 -18.33 -7.65
CA ALA A 220 5.84 -18.77 -9.04
C ALA A 220 4.74 -18.25 -9.97
N ASN A 221 3.48 -18.35 -9.57
CA ASN A 221 2.36 -17.80 -10.34
C ASN A 221 2.48 -16.28 -10.51
N ALA A 222 2.81 -15.55 -9.44
CA ALA A 222 2.97 -14.10 -9.51
C ALA A 222 4.14 -13.70 -10.44
N VAL A 223 5.32 -14.32 -10.27
CA VAL A 223 6.49 -14.06 -11.15
C VAL A 223 6.13 -14.33 -12.61
N MET A 224 5.56 -15.48 -12.90
CA MET A 224 5.17 -15.87 -14.27
C MET A 224 4.14 -14.91 -14.85
N ASN A 225 3.02 -14.68 -14.15
CA ASN A 225 1.90 -13.90 -14.70
C ASN A 225 2.29 -12.44 -14.94
N ILE A 226 3.05 -11.83 -14.04
CA ILE A 226 3.52 -10.45 -14.22
C ILE A 226 4.52 -10.39 -15.39
N THR A 227 5.46 -11.32 -15.43
CA THR A 227 6.53 -11.31 -16.46
C THR A 227 5.97 -11.54 -17.86
N LEU A 228 5.11 -12.54 -18.03
CA LEU A 228 4.54 -12.87 -19.34
C LEU A 228 3.53 -11.81 -19.84
N ALA A 229 2.92 -11.05 -18.93
CA ALA A 229 2.04 -9.93 -19.31
C ALA A 229 2.80 -8.64 -19.65
N GLY A 230 4.09 -8.56 -19.36
CA GLY A 230 4.94 -7.39 -19.57
C GLY A 230 6.00 -7.61 -20.66
N THR A 231 6.95 -6.69 -20.73
CA THR A 231 8.09 -6.73 -21.66
C THR A 231 9.42 -6.65 -20.90
N TYR A 232 9.52 -7.41 -19.81
CA TYR A 232 10.67 -7.40 -18.92
C TYR A 232 11.80 -8.29 -19.46
N ASN A 233 13.03 -7.77 -19.44
CA ASN A 233 14.22 -8.43 -19.97
C ASN A 233 15.33 -8.46 -18.89
N GLY A 234 16.40 -9.18 -19.20
CA GLY A 234 17.64 -9.18 -18.44
C GLY A 234 17.84 -10.42 -17.58
N ASP A 235 19.08 -10.56 -17.09
CA ASP A 235 19.54 -11.77 -16.40
C ASP A 235 18.77 -12.01 -15.10
N LEU A 236 18.35 -10.95 -14.41
CA LEU A 236 17.55 -11.07 -13.18
C LEU A 236 16.20 -11.73 -13.48
N VAL A 237 15.49 -11.25 -14.51
CA VAL A 237 14.20 -11.82 -14.92
C VAL A 237 14.36 -13.25 -15.40
N LYS A 238 15.40 -13.52 -16.21
CA LYS A 238 15.73 -14.86 -16.68
C LYS A 238 16.01 -15.82 -15.52
N GLY A 239 16.76 -15.38 -14.50
CA GLY A 239 17.03 -16.17 -13.31
C GLY A 239 15.76 -16.50 -12.53
N LEU A 240 14.88 -15.53 -12.31
CA LEU A 240 13.60 -15.71 -11.63
C LEU A 240 12.66 -16.63 -12.40
N LEU A 241 12.58 -16.51 -13.74
CA LEU A 241 11.79 -17.42 -14.58
C LEU A 241 12.31 -18.85 -14.56
N ASN A 242 13.64 -19.05 -14.65
CA ASN A 242 14.23 -20.39 -14.56
C ASN A 242 13.87 -21.05 -13.22
N LYS A 243 14.00 -20.31 -12.13
CA LYS A 243 13.61 -20.81 -10.80
C LYS A 243 12.11 -21.09 -10.71
N THR A 244 11.27 -20.25 -11.31
CA THR A 244 9.83 -20.47 -11.40
C THR A 244 9.52 -21.76 -12.16
N ILE A 245 10.22 -22.04 -13.26
CA ILE A 245 10.10 -23.29 -14.03
C ILE A 245 10.41 -24.53 -13.18
N GLU A 246 11.37 -24.42 -12.26
CA GLU A 246 11.74 -25.54 -11.38
C GLU A 246 10.63 -25.85 -10.36
N VAL A 247 10.03 -24.82 -9.76
CA VAL A 247 9.12 -24.98 -8.61
C VAL A 247 7.64 -25.03 -8.97
N ILE A 248 7.22 -24.50 -10.12
CA ILE A 248 5.80 -24.46 -10.49
C ILE A 248 5.26 -25.86 -10.76
N THR A 249 4.11 -26.17 -10.19
CA THR A 249 3.42 -27.46 -10.25
C THR A 249 1.95 -27.26 -10.63
N GLY A 250 1.24 -28.37 -10.88
CA GLY A 250 -0.19 -28.37 -11.24
C GLY A 250 -0.46 -28.89 -12.65
N GLY A 251 -1.71 -29.06 -13.00
CA GLY A 251 -2.15 -29.69 -14.27
C GLY A 251 -1.64 -28.96 -15.52
N ASP A 252 -1.60 -27.64 -15.48
CA ASP A 252 -1.17 -26.79 -16.61
C ASP A 252 0.32 -26.45 -16.60
N SER A 253 1.08 -26.96 -15.61
CA SER A 253 2.49 -26.61 -15.43
C SER A 253 3.36 -26.89 -16.65
N GLY A 254 3.03 -27.87 -17.47
CA GLY A 254 3.73 -28.17 -18.72
C GLY A 254 3.68 -27.01 -19.70
N TYR A 255 2.49 -26.49 -19.99
CA TYR A 255 2.29 -25.33 -20.86
C TYR A 255 2.89 -24.04 -20.29
N GLN A 256 2.75 -23.85 -18.97
CA GLN A 256 3.32 -22.70 -18.29
C GLN A 256 4.84 -22.68 -18.39
N LYS A 257 5.50 -23.82 -18.18
CA LYS A 257 6.96 -23.98 -18.32
C LYS A 257 7.42 -23.72 -19.75
N GLU A 258 6.68 -24.21 -20.73
CA GLU A 258 7.00 -23.98 -22.15
C GLU A 258 6.85 -22.49 -22.52
N GLY A 259 5.78 -21.84 -22.08
CA GLY A 259 5.57 -20.40 -22.26
C GLY A 259 6.72 -19.57 -21.68
N MET A 260 7.17 -19.89 -20.46
CA MET A 260 8.32 -19.21 -19.83
C MET A 260 9.64 -19.48 -20.59
N ARG A 261 9.89 -20.73 -21.03
CA ARG A 261 11.10 -21.04 -21.84
C ARG A 261 11.11 -20.28 -23.16
N LYS A 262 9.95 -20.19 -23.82
CA LYS A 262 9.80 -19.38 -25.03
C LYS A 262 10.13 -17.93 -24.76
N TYR A 263 9.52 -17.34 -23.72
CA TYR A 263 9.78 -15.95 -23.32
C TYR A 263 11.27 -15.71 -23.09
N ILE A 264 11.93 -16.59 -22.33
CA ILE A 264 13.38 -16.51 -22.07
C ILE A 264 14.20 -16.55 -23.38
N SER A 265 13.81 -17.38 -24.34
CA SER A 265 14.52 -17.52 -25.64
C SER A 265 14.38 -16.28 -26.53
N GLU A 266 13.31 -15.51 -26.33
CA GLU A 266 13.00 -14.28 -27.07
C GLU A 266 13.54 -13.00 -26.39
N MET A 267 14.12 -13.12 -25.19
CA MET A 267 14.70 -11.99 -24.48
C MET A 267 15.88 -11.38 -25.25
N LYS A 268 15.90 -10.05 -25.32
CA LYS A 268 16.99 -9.32 -25.95
C LYS A 268 18.22 -9.27 -25.04
N ALA A 269 19.37 -9.55 -25.60
CA ALA A 269 20.62 -9.50 -24.88
C ALA A 269 20.99 -8.03 -24.51
N GLY A 270 21.49 -7.84 -23.30
CA GLY A 270 21.99 -6.54 -22.82
C GLY A 270 20.91 -5.54 -22.41
N GLU A 271 19.63 -5.90 -22.51
CA GLU A 271 18.51 -5.10 -22.02
C GLU A 271 18.06 -5.57 -20.62
N GLY A 272 17.44 -4.68 -19.86
CA GLY A 272 16.79 -4.96 -18.58
C GLY A 272 17.46 -4.32 -17.37
N PHE A 273 16.78 -4.47 -16.22
CA PHE A 273 17.28 -3.96 -14.95
C PHE A 273 18.36 -4.85 -14.35
N VAL A 274 19.36 -4.21 -13.75
CA VAL A 274 20.42 -4.87 -12.96
C VAL A 274 20.35 -4.37 -11.53
N SER A 275 20.56 -5.26 -10.55
CA SER A 275 20.63 -4.84 -9.17
C SER A 275 21.87 -3.97 -8.93
N MET A 276 21.68 -2.81 -8.31
CA MET A 276 22.77 -1.91 -7.90
C MET A 276 23.34 -2.28 -6.52
N TYR A 277 22.57 -3.05 -5.73
CA TYR A 277 22.93 -3.47 -4.38
C TYR A 277 22.66 -4.97 -4.24
N ASN A 278 23.62 -5.70 -3.68
CA ASN A 278 23.54 -7.16 -3.56
C ASN A 278 22.77 -7.64 -2.29
N GLY A 279 22.38 -6.70 -1.41
CA GLY A 279 21.66 -7.00 -0.17
C GLY A 279 22.54 -7.43 1.00
N THR A 280 23.86 -7.55 0.82
CA THR A 280 24.76 -8.14 1.83
C THR A 280 25.94 -7.26 2.22
N ASP A 281 26.48 -6.49 1.27
CA ASP A 281 27.66 -5.67 1.49
C ASP A 281 27.73 -4.47 0.52
N LEU A 282 28.79 -3.67 0.60
CA LEU A 282 29.01 -2.51 -0.25
C LEU A 282 29.74 -2.82 -1.57
N THR A 283 29.74 -4.06 -2.03
CA THR A 283 30.31 -4.42 -3.34
C THR A 283 29.62 -3.61 -4.45
N GLY A 284 30.39 -2.96 -5.29
CA GLY A 284 29.89 -2.04 -6.32
C GLY A 284 29.64 -0.60 -5.86
N TRP A 285 29.92 -0.32 -4.58
CA TRP A 285 29.79 1.01 -3.99
C TRP A 285 31.11 1.48 -3.40
N LYS A 286 31.26 2.79 -3.21
CA LYS A 286 32.44 3.45 -2.61
C LYS A 286 32.03 4.70 -1.90
N GLY A 287 32.87 5.16 -0.96
CA GLY A 287 32.73 6.47 -0.37
C GLY A 287 32.95 7.58 -1.40
N LEU A 288 32.18 8.64 -1.34
CA LEU A 288 32.34 9.78 -2.25
C LEU A 288 33.47 10.69 -1.78
N VAL A 289 34.52 10.81 -2.59
CA VAL A 289 35.59 11.77 -2.38
C VAL A 289 35.17 13.11 -2.96
N ALA A 290 35.05 14.15 -2.14
CA ALA A 290 34.83 15.54 -2.56
C ALA A 290 33.78 15.71 -3.71
N ASP A 291 33.64 16.93 -4.22
CA ASP A 291 32.87 17.21 -5.43
C ASP A 291 33.64 16.86 -6.71
N PRO A 292 32.96 16.75 -7.87
CA PRO A 292 33.62 16.37 -9.14
C PRO A 292 34.72 17.31 -9.57
N ILE A 293 34.59 18.61 -9.27
CA ILE A 293 35.60 19.64 -9.67
C ILE A 293 36.87 19.48 -8.84
N LYS A 294 36.72 19.29 -7.53
CA LYS A 294 37.88 19.04 -6.65
C LYS A 294 38.56 17.73 -7.01
N ARG A 295 37.78 16.64 -7.24
CA ARG A 295 38.35 15.34 -7.67
C ARG A 295 39.18 15.45 -8.95
N SER A 296 38.68 16.20 -9.94
CA SER A 296 39.41 16.36 -11.22
C SER A 296 40.77 17.06 -11.12
N LYS A 297 41.01 17.79 -10.03
CA LYS A 297 42.24 18.50 -9.74
C LYS A 297 43.26 17.72 -8.89
N MET A 298 42.83 16.56 -8.36
CA MET A 298 43.69 15.69 -7.55
C MET A 298 44.62 14.87 -8.45
N ASP A 299 45.86 14.75 -8.08
CA ASP A 299 46.77 13.78 -8.69
C ASP A 299 46.33 12.34 -8.26
N THR A 300 46.81 11.36 -9.00
CA THR A 300 46.44 9.96 -8.80
C THR A 300 46.77 9.44 -7.40
N LYS A 301 47.88 9.85 -6.80
CA LYS A 301 48.30 9.42 -5.47
C LYS A 301 47.40 10.01 -4.39
N THR A 302 47.13 11.30 -4.47
CA THR A 302 46.22 12.02 -3.57
C THR A 302 44.82 11.45 -3.66
N LEU A 303 44.30 11.26 -4.88
CA LEU A 303 42.95 10.68 -5.08
C LEU A 303 42.85 9.28 -4.50
N ALA A 304 43.86 8.43 -4.68
CA ALA A 304 43.86 7.07 -4.13
C ALA A 304 43.84 7.09 -2.59
N ALA A 305 44.64 7.93 -1.95
CA ALA A 305 44.67 8.06 -0.49
C ALA A 305 43.32 8.60 0.08
N GLU A 306 42.73 9.60 -0.57
CA GLU A 306 41.44 10.14 -0.17
C GLU A 306 40.30 9.13 -0.43
N GLN A 307 40.38 8.31 -1.49
CA GLN A 307 39.40 7.22 -1.73
C GLN A 307 39.44 6.15 -0.65
N GLU A 308 40.65 5.75 -0.19
CA GLU A 308 40.79 4.77 0.88
C GLU A 308 40.15 5.26 2.19
N LYS A 309 40.34 6.54 2.53
CA LYS A 309 39.67 7.16 3.68
C LYS A 309 38.16 7.21 3.52
N ALA A 310 37.68 7.65 2.36
CA ALA A 310 36.24 7.73 2.06
C ALA A 310 35.59 6.36 2.10
N ASP A 311 36.25 5.30 1.61
CA ASP A 311 35.77 3.95 1.65
C ASP A 311 35.72 3.37 3.08
N ALA A 312 36.69 3.72 3.93
CA ALA A 312 36.68 3.35 5.34
C ALA A 312 35.50 4.02 6.08
N GLU A 313 35.28 5.31 5.86
CA GLU A 313 34.15 6.05 6.39
C GLU A 313 32.82 5.50 5.87
N ALA A 314 32.70 5.18 4.58
CA ALA A 314 31.50 4.59 4.01
C ALA A 314 31.14 3.26 4.66
N ARG A 315 32.10 2.39 4.93
CA ARG A 315 31.88 1.13 5.65
C ARG A 315 31.39 1.33 7.09
N ASP A 316 31.70 2.45 7.71
CA ASP A 316 31.21 2.80 9.04
C ASP A 316 29.82 3.42 8.99
N SER A 317 29.57 4.31 8.02
CA SER A 317 28.37 5.13 7.89
C SER A 317 27.20 4.43 7.22
N TRP A 318 27.45 3.43 6.38
CA TRP A 318 26.43 2.71 5.62
C TRP A 318 26.50 1.23 5.91
N LYS A 319 25.43 0.68 6.50
CA LYS A 319 25.40 -0.72 6.95
C LYS A 319 24.36 -1.53 6.17
N PRO A 320 24.71 -2.74 5.74
CA PRO A 320 23.75 -3.75 5.34
C PRO A 320 22.94 -4.20 6.55
N VAL A 321 21.62 -4.01 6.53
CA VAL A 321 20.71 -4.42 7.59
C VAL A 321 19.50 -5.11 6.96
N ASN A 322 19.32 -6.39 7.16
CA ASN A 322 18.19 -7.17 6.64
C ASN A 322 17.97 -7.04 5.12
N GLY A 323 19.06 -6.97 4.34
CA GLY A 323 18.99 -6.80 2.89
C GLY A 323 18.77 -5.36 2.42
N GLU A 324 18.72 -4.39 3.35
CA GLU A 324 18.59 -2.96 3.10
C GLU A 324 19.93 -2.26 3.33
N LEU A 325 20.15 -1.13 2.70
CA LEU A 325 21.30 -0.27 2.92
C LEU A 325 20.90 0.89 3.81
N GLN A 326 21.36 0.87 5.06
CA GLN A 326 21.00 1.86 6.08
C GLN A 326 22.12 2.86 6.33
N PHE A 327 21.79 4.15 6.30
CA PHE A 327 22.67 5.25 6.72
C PHE A 327 22.60 5.41 8.24
N MET A 328 23.78 5.50 8.88
CA MET A 328 23.92 5.54 10.34
C MET A 328 23.98 6.97 10.90
N SER A 329 23.46 7.95 10.17
CA SER A 329 23.37 9.37 10.56
C SER A 329 24.72 10.07 10.77
N HIS A 330 25.80 9.55 10.19
CA HIS A 330 27.12 10.18 10.17
C HIS A 330 27.91 9.80 8.92
N GLY A 331 28.92 10.57 8.57
CA GLY A 331 29.78 10.33 7.42
C GLY A 331 29.28 10.95 6.12
N ASN A 332 29.91 10.59 5.02
CA ASN A 332 29.72 11.18 3.71
C ASN A 332 28.84 10.35 2.79
N ASN A 333 28.60 10.89 1.59
CA ASN A 333 27.78 10.25 0.58
C ASN A 333 28.41 8.95 0.08
N LEU A 334 27.56 7.98 -0.22
CA LEU A 334 27.92 6.76 -0.93
C LEU A 334 27.77 6.99 -2.45
N ALA A 335 28.64 6.39 -3.25
CA ALA A 335 28.59 6.48 -4.71
C ALA A 335 28.77 5.10 -5.35
N THR A 336 28.14 4.87 -6.50
CA THR A 336 28.40 3.68 -7.30
C THR A 336 29.80 3.71 -7.91
N VAL A 337 30.47 2.56 -7.96
CA VAL A 337 31.73 2.41 -8.69
C VAL A 337 31.48 2.54 -10.19
N LYS A 338 30.42 1.88 -10.70
CA LYS A 338 29.98 1.96 -12.08
C LYS A 338 29.41 3.35 -12.36
N LYS A 339 29.76 3.91 -13.51
CA LYS A 339 29.19 5.16 -14.03
C LYS A 339 28.04 4.83 -14.97
N TYR A 340 26.98 5.65 -14.91
CA TYR A 340 25.78 5.50 -15.74
C TYR A 340 25.63 6.75 -16.62
N GLY A 341 25.23 6.53 -17.86
CA GLY A 341 24.83 7.57 -18.83
C GLY A 341 23.33 7.84 -18.71
N ASP A 342 22.59 7.53 -19.79
CA ASP A 342 21.12 7.49 -19.73
C ASP A 342 20.68 6.23 -18.99
N PHE A 343 19.67 6.36 -18.11
CA PHE A 343 19.19 5.24 -17.30
C PHE A 343 17.75 5.42 -16.86
N GLU A 344 17.13 4.32 -16.52
CA GLU A 344 15.96 4.22 -15.67
C GLU A 344 16.39 3.55 -14.36
N MET A 345 16.01 4.15 -13.21
CA MET A 345 16.34 3.65 -11.89
C MET A 345 15.05 3.44 -11.09
N LEU A 346 14.94 2.29 -10.46
CA LEU A 346 13.92 1.98 -9.46
C LEU A 346 14.62 1.95 -8.10
N VAL A 347 14.13 2.72 -7.14
CA VAL A 347 14.72 2.81 -5.81
C VAL A 347 13.66 2.95 -4.75
N ASP A 348 13.70 2.05 -3.78
CA ASP A 348 12.90 2.16 -2.56
C ASP A 348 13.69 2.93 -1.51
N TRP A 349 13.02 3.81 -0.81
CA TRP A 349 13.61 4.59 0.27
C TRP A 349 12.60 4.79 1.41
N LYS A 350 13.10 4.97 2.62
CA LYS A 350 12.32 5.40 3.79
C LYS A 350 13.19 6.26 4.70
N ILE A 351 12.57 7.21 5.37
CA ILE A 351 13.18 7.98 6.46
C ILE A 351 12.75 7.32 7.77
N ILE A 352 13.72 6.95 8.59
CA ILE A 352 13.47 6.40 9.92
C ILE A 352 13.15 7.56 10.88
N ASP A 353 12.07 7.43 11.64
CA ASP A 353 11.66 8.41 12.65
C ASP A 353 12.59 8.32 13.88
N ASP A 354 13.66 9.11 13.88
CA ASP A 354 14.60 9.22 15.01
C ASP A 354 14.12 10.22 16.09
N LYS A 355 12.90 10.75 15.97
CA LYS A 355 12.27 11.76 16.85
C LYS A 355 12.98 13.13 16.86
N LYS A 356 13.97 13.37 16.00
CA LYS A 356 14.65 14.66 15.86
C LYS A 356 14.02 15.56 14.82
N GLY A 357 13.26 14.96 13.87
CA GLY A 357 12.61 15.70 12.79
C GLY A 357 13.60 16.32 11.79
N GLU A 358 14.76 15.68 11.58
CA GLU A 358 15.84 16.18 10.72
C GLU A 358 16.01 15.35 9.44
N GLY A 359 15.05 14.49 9.12
CA GLY A 359 15.12 13.59 7.96
C GLY A 359 15.39 14.36 6.67
N ASP A 360 16.57 14.17 6.08
CA ASP A 360 17.05 14.81 4.86
C ASP A 360 18.03 13.89 4.13
N ALA A 361 17.75 13.64 2.87
CA ALA A 361 18.56 12.80 2.01
C ALA A 361 18.36 13.18 0.55
N GLY A 362 18.98 12.44 -0.36
CA GLY A 362 18.73 12.60 -1.79
C GLY A 362 19.57 11.69 -2.64
N ILE A 363 19.20 11.61 -3.90
CA ILE A 363 19.86 10.77 -4.89
C ILE A 363 20.48 11.66 -5.96
N TYR A 364 21.81 11.75 -5.96
CA TYR A 364 22.53 12.46 -7.01
C TYR A 364 22.60 11.65 -8.29
N LEU A 365 22.17 12.25 -9.37
CA LEU A 365 22.17 11.65 -10.70
C LEU A 365 23.35 12.16 -11.49
N ARG A 366 24.26 11.26 -11.89
CA ARG A 366 25.53 11.60 -12.62
C ARG A 366 26.35 12.68 -11.92
N GLY A 367 26.16 12.86 -10.63
CA GLY A 367 26.96 13.72 -9.75
C GLY A 367 26.41 15.11 -9.47
N THR A 368 25.38 15.62 -10.17
CA THR A 368 24.88 16.98 -9.92
C THR A 368 23.38 17.12 -9.66
N PRO A 369 22.42 16.76 -10.52
CA PRO A 369 21.03 16.92 -10.08
C PRO A 369 20.75 15.97 -8.93
N GLN A 370 20.15 16.49 -7.86
CA GLN A 370 19.75 15.71 -6.70
C GLN A 370 18.24 15.58 -6.67
N VAL A 371 17.73 14.35 -6.73
CA VAL A 371 16.33 14.05 -6.39
C VAL A 371 16.22 14.09 -4.88
N GLN A 372 15.44 15.02 -4.37
CA GLN A 372 15.32 15.29 -2.93
C GLN A 372 14.46 14.27 -2.22
N ILE A 373 14.87 13.89 -1.02
CA ILE A 373 14.14 13.06 -0.06
C ILE A 373 14.19 13.78 1.29
N TRP A 374 13.02 14.06 1.89
CA TRP A 374 12.98 14.72 3.20
C TRP A 374 11.75 14.42 4.01
N ASP A 375 11.82 14.65 5.31
CA ASP A 375 10.69 14.69 6.20
C ASP A 375 9.83 15.93 5.89
N ASN A 376 8.61 15.74 5.43
CA ASN A 376 7.71 16.81 5.03
C ASN A 376 7.31 17.75 6.18
N ALA A 377 7.53 17.35 7.43
CA ALA A 377 7.33 18.20 8.60
C ALA A 377 8.37 19.31 8.74
N ARG A 378 9.49 19.26 8.01
CA ARG A 378 10.54 20.28 8.00
C ARG A 378 10.17 21.52 7.18
N THR A 379 9.12 22.21 7.61
CA THR A 379 8.58 23.39 6.89
C THR A 379 9.57 24.56 6.82
N ASN A 380 10.51 24.64 7.77
CA ASN A 380 11.58 25.64 7.83
C ASN A 380 12.59 25.57 6.65
N VAL A 381 12.68 24.42 5.97
CA VAL A 381 13.54 24.23 4.79
C VAL A 381 12.71 24.07 3.50
N GLY A 382 11.38 24.17 3.57
CA GLY A 382 10.52 24.04 2.42
C GLY A 382 10.08 22.62 2.09
N ALA A 383 10.28 21.64 2.99
CA ALA A 383 10.02 20.23 2.78
C ALA A 383 8.52 19.86 2.62
N GLN A 384 7.61 20.77 2.99
CA GLN A 384 6.17 20.56 2.84
C GLN A 384 5.70 20.35 1.39
N VAL A 385 6.56 20.60 0.41
CA VAL A 385 6.26 20.36 -1.02
C VAL A 385 6.35 18.87 -1.39
N GLY A 386 6.94 18.04 -0.53
CA GLY A 386 7.15 16.62 -0.77
C GLY A 386 8.50 16.28 -1.38
N SER A 387 8.84 14.99 -1.37
CA SER A 387 10.06 14.44 -1.97
C SER A 387 9.92 14.28 -3.50
N GLY A 388 11.03 14.12 -4.22
CA GLY A 388 11.07 13.85 -5.66
C GLY A 388 11.36 15.06 -6.54
N GLY A 389 11.37 16.28 -6.01
CA GLY A 389 11.84 17.47 -6.74
C GLY A 389 13.35 17.48 -6.90
N LEU A 390 13.86 18.29 -7.86
CA LEU A 390 15.30 18.52 -8.02
C LEU A 390 15.76 19.65 -7.10
N TYR A 391 16.56 19.31 -6.10
CA TYR A 391 17.03 20.28 -5.12
C TYR A 391 17.83 21.41 -5.75
N ASN A 392 17.54 22.65 -5.34
CA ASN A 392 18.18 23.87 -5.85
C ASN A 392 18.08 24.10 -7.37
N ASN A 393 17.18 23.47 -8.09
CA ASN A 393 16.95 23.74 -9.48
C ASN A 393 16.11 25.02 -9.66
N GLN A 394 16.76 26.18 -9.65
CA GLN A 394 16.09 27.48 -9.76
C GLN A 394 15.74 27.88 -11.20
N ALA A 395 16.40 27.30 -12.19
CA ALA A 395 16.24 27.67 -13.60
C ALA A 395 14.99 27.04 -14.23
N ASN A 396 14.54 25.90 -13.71
CA ASN A 396 13.38 25.17 -14.21
C ASN A 396 12.50 24.72 -13.04
N GLU A 397 11.20 24.62 -13.27
CA GLU A 397 10.31 24.08 -12.26
C GLU A 397 10.62 22.61 -12.02
N SER A 398 10.81 22.26 -10.75
CA SER A 398 11.25 20.92 -10.34
C SER A 398 10.58 20.46 -9.05
N LYS A 399 9.51 21.14 -8.63
CA LYS A 399 8.70 20.74 -7.48
C LYS A 399 7.84 19.54 -7.82
N PRO A 400 7.58 18.63 -6.88
CA PRO A 400 6.59 17.58 -7.06
C PRO A 400 5.21 18.16 -7.40
N LEU A 401 4.43 17.47 -8.24
CA LEU A 401 3.06 17.88 -8.58
C LEU A 401 2.11 17.76 -7.38
N LYS A 402 2.44 16.89 -6.45
CA LYS A 402 1.73 16.67 -5.18
C LYS A 402 2.66 16.05 -4.15
N VAL A 403 2.33 16.24 -2.88
CA VAL A 403 2.94 15.45 -1.80
C VAL A 403 2.40 14.03 -1.91
N ALA A 404 3.30 13.06 -2.09
CA ALA A 404 2.99 11.64 -2.24
C ALA A 404 3.81 10.75 -1.29
N ASP A 405 4.54 11.38 -0.39
CA ASP A 405 5.37 10.69 0.60
C ASP A 405 4.50 9.88 1.56
N ASN A 406 4.89 8.65 1.83
CA ASN A 406 4.36 7.85 2.91
C ASN A 406 4.89 8.37 4.26
N LYS A 407 4.30 7.94 5.36
CA LYS A 407 4.74 8.35 6.70
C LYS A 407 6.18 7.92 6.96
N LEU A 408 6.83 8.56 7.93
CA LEU A 408 8.12 8.10 8.45
C LEU A 408 8.01 6.60 8.81
N ASP A 409 9.12 5.88 8.68
CA ASP A 409 9.22 4.42 8.80
C ASP A 409 8.48 3.60 7.73
N GLU A 410 7.82 4.24 6.78
CA GLU A 410 7.17 3.56 5.65
C GLU A 410 7.98 3.70 4.36
N TRP A 411 7.96 2.65 3.54
CA TRP A 411 8.67 2.65 2.26
C TRP A 411 7.97 3.51 1.22
N ASN A 412 8.79 4.22 0.45
CA ASN A 412 8.44 4.92 -0.77
C ASN A 412 9.21 4.30 -1.94
N THR A 413 8.74 4.48 -3.16
CA THR A 413 9.43 4.08 -4.39
C THR A 413 9.57 5.26 -5.31
N PHE A 414 10.78 5.53 -5.80
CA PHE A 414 10.99 6.38 -6.97
C PHE A 414 11.25 5.53 -8.20
N ARG A 415 10.67 5.95 -9.31
CA ARG A 415 11.08 5.60 -10.64
C ARG A 415 11.67 6.84 -11.31
N ILE A 416 12.97 6.82 -11.56
CA ILE A 416 13.72 7.96 -12.07
C ILE A 416 14.19 7.65 -13.48
N LEU A 417 13.75 8.46 -14.46
CA LEU A 417 14.31 8.45 -15.81
C LEU A 417 15.29 9.60 -15.97
N MET A 418 16.50 9.30 -16.40
CA MET A 418 17.47 10.29 -16.81
C MET A 418 17.90 10.01 -18.24
N LYS A 419 17.55 10.92 -19.17
CA LYS A 419 17.88 10.81 -20.58
C LYS A 419 18.43 12.16 -21.08
N GLY A 420 19.69 12.16 -21.51
CA GLY A 420 20.38 13.39 -21.85
C GLY A 420 20.46 14.31 -20.63
N ASP A 421 19.92 15.52 -20.73
CA ASP A 421 19.79 16.55 -19.69
C ASP A 421 18.43 16.56 -18.99
N ARG A 422 17.51 15.66 -19.40
CA ARG A 422 16.16 15.58 -18.85
C ARG A 422 16.04 14.54 -17.76
N VAL A 423 15.48 14.94 -16.63
CA VAL A 423 15.11 14.07 -15.51
C VAL A 423 13.59 14.05 -15.36
N THR A 424 13.04 12.86 -15.18
CA THR A 424 11.62 12.67 -14.81
C THR A 424 11.58 11.75 -13.61
N VAL A 425 10.85 12.16 -12.56
CA VAL A 425 10.69 11.39 -11.32
C VAL A 425 9.20 11.06 -11.14
N TYR A 426 8.93 9.78 -10.87
CA TYR A 426 7.59 9.26 -10.58
C TYR A 426 7.56 8.67 -9.18
#